data_e35e0d654f1c89dcd96141bd870ce4b5
#
_entry.id   e35e0d654f1c89dcd96141bd870ce4b5
#
_cell.length_a   1.000
_cell.length_b   1.000
_cell.length_c   1.000
_cell.angle_alpha   90.00
_cell.angle_beta   90.00
_cell.angle_gamma   90.00
#
_symmetry.space_group_name_H-M   'P 1'
#
loop_
_entity.id
_entity.type
_entity.pdbx_description
1 polymer ?
#
loop_
_entity_poly.entity_id
_entity_poly.type
_entity_poly.pdbx_seq_one_letter_code
_entity_poly.pdbx_strand_id
1 'polypeptide(L)'
;MRDHWHRISYLIVVASLAATPSFAADPDQGEILTKRWCTGCHLVAADQKAATTDAPTFSSIAKRPDFDPAKIEFFLRDPHPRMPNMTLGRTEAADIAAYIRTLR
;
A
#
# COMPACT_ATOMS: atom_id res chain seq x y z
N MET A 1 69.44 18.13 -2.62
CA MET A 1 68.04 18.41 -2.36
C MET A 1 67.21 17.42 -3.14
N ARG A 2 66.61 16.51 -2.44
CA ARG A 2 65.80 15.44 -3.05
C ARG A 2 64.35 15.70 -2.66
N ASP A 3 63.56 16.13 -3.65
CA ASP A 3 62.14 16.39 -3.50
C ASP A 3 61.39 15.08 -3.40
N HIS A 4 60.95 14.71 -2.24
CA HIS A 4 60.02 13.62 -2.04
C HIS A 4 58.60 14.08 -2.33
N TRP A 5 58.18 13.84 -3.56
CA TRP A 5 56.80 13.96 -3.94
C TRP A 5 56.01 12.81 -3.32
N HIS A 6 55.35 13.09 -2.25
CA HIS A 6 54.36 12.18 -1.70
C HIS A 6 53.14 12.15 -2.62
N ARG A 7 53.07 11.09 -3.43
CA ARG A 7 51.87 10.74 -4.15
C ARG A 7 50.85 10.29 -3.12
N ILE A 8 49.97 11.18 -2.74
CA ILE A 8 48.78 10.85 -1.98
C ILE A 8 47.78 10.23 -2.98
N SER A 9 47.77 8.90 -3.02
CA SER A 9 46.72 8.16 -3.73
C SER A 9 45.42 8.29 -2.96
N TYR A 10 44.57 9.17 -3.38
CA TYR A 10 43.16 9.19 -2.92
C TYR A 10 42.46 7.97 -3.48
N LEU A 11 42.29 6.96 -2.65
CA LEU A 11 41.36 5.87 -2.91
C LEU A 11 39.95 6.43 -2.75
N ILE A 12 39.33 6.77 -3.88
CA ILE A 12 37.91 7.09 -3.92
C ILE A 12 37.18 5.76 -3.75
N VAL A 13 36.73 5.49 -2.53
CA VAL A 13 35.78 4.41 -2.25
C VAL A 13 34.44 4.88 -2.76
N VAL A 14 34.09 4.47 -3.97
CA VAL A 14 32.74 4.63 -4.49
C VAL A 14 31.86 3.62 -3.74
N ALA A 15 31.21 4.06 -2.69
CA ALA A 15 30.18 3.30 -2.03
C ALA A 15 28.98 3.22 -2.98
N SER A 16 28.88 2.11 -3.71
CA SER A 16 27.70 1.79 -4.52
C SER A 16 26.53 1.59 -3.54
N LEU A 17 25.70 2.61 -3.35
CA LEU A 17 24.40 2.44 -2.73
C LEU A 17 23.58 1.57 -3.66
N ALA A 18 23.49 0.28 -3.36
CA ALA A 18 22.55 -0.61 -3.99
C ALA A 18 21.14 -0.13 -3.58
N ALA A 19 20.48 0.63 -4.46
CA ALA A 19 19.08 0.96 -4.30
C ALA A 19 18.29 -0.35 -4.40
N THR A 20 17.79 -0.85 -3.26
CA THR A 20 16.84 -1.95 -3.25
C THR A 20 15.56 -1.47 -3.93
N PRO A 21 15.02 -2.22 -4.92
CA PRO A 21 13.76 -1.83 -5.53
C PRO A 21 12.68 -1.86 -4.44
N SER A 22 12.17 -0.68 -4.12
CA SER A 22 11.01 -0.51 -3.24
C SER A 22 9.78 -0.63 -4.13
N PHE A 23 9.01 -1.72 -3.97
CA PHE A 23 7.74 -1.88 -4.66
C PHE A 23 6.69 -1.02 -3.95
N ALA A 24 6.23 0.04 -4.61
CA ALA A 24 5.08 0.81 -4.17
C ALA A 24 3.81 -0.06 -4.27
N ALA A 25 2.84 0.17 -3.36
CA ALA A 25 1.53 -0.45 -3.43
C ALA A 25 0.82 -0.09 -4.75
N ASP A 26 0.15 -1.07 -5.35
CA ASP A 26 -0.48 -0.97 -6.65
C ASP A 26 -2.00 -0.79 -6.50
N PRO A 27 -2.56 0.41 -6.73
CA PRO A 27 -3.99 0.65 -6.62
C PRO A 27 -4.83 -0.11 -7.66
N ASP A 28 -4.28 -0.43 -8.83
CA ASP A 28 -5.01 -1.18 -9.85
C ASP A 28 -5.19 -2.65 -9.42
N GLN A 29 -4.17 -3.24 -8.83
CA GLN A 29 -4.30 -4.54 -8.18
C GLN A 29 -5.26 -4.49 -6.98
N GLY A 30 -5.20 -3.42 -6.21
CA GLY A 30 -6.14 -3.17 -5.12
C GLY A 30 -7.59 -3.14 -5.60
N GLU A 31 -7.87 -2.48 -6.71
CA GLU A 31 -9.21 -2.48 -7.33
C GLU A 31 -9.68 -3.88 -7.71
N ILE A 32 -8.83 -4.67 -8.36
CA ILE A 32 -9.12 -6.05 -8.73
C ILE A 32 -9.46 -6.90 -7.50
N LEU A 33 -8.64 -6.79 -6.45
CA LEU A 33 -8.84 -7.52 -5.20
C LEU A 33 -10.13 -7.12 -4.49
N THR A 34 -10.45 -5.84 -4.43
CA THR A 34 -11.69 -5.36 -3.79
C THR A 34 -12.94 -5.80 -4.55
N LYS A 35 -12.91 -5.78 -5.87
CA LYS A 35 -14.00 -6.28 -6.68
C LYS A 35 -14.22 -7.78 -6.49
N ARG A 36 -13.18 -8.52 -6.21
CA ARG A 36 -13.24 -9.96 -5.96
C ARG A 36 -13.77 -10.30 -4.57
N TRP A 37 -13.35 -9.59 -3.52
CA TRP A 37 -13.53 -10.01 -2.14
C TRP A 37 -14.47 -9.12 -1.34
N CYS A 38 -14.68 -7.87 -1.72
CA CYS A 38 -15.31 -6.87 -0.85
C CYS A 38 -16.72 -6.47 -1.30
N THR A 39 -17.08 -6.71 -2.55
CA THR A 39 -18.33 -6.23 -3.17
C THR A 39 -19.60 -6.83 -2.59
N GLY A 40 -19.50 -7.98 -1.93
CA GLY A 40 -20.65 -8.59 -1.25
C GLY A 40 -21.21 -7.73 -0.12
N CYS A 41 -20.32 -7.01 0.59
CA CYS A 41 -20.67 -6.22 1.76
C CYS A 41 -20.44 -4.72 1.58
N HIS A 42 -19.48 -4.31 0.78
CA HIS A 42 -19.11 -2.90 0.56
C HIS A 42 -19.45 -2.44 -0.86
N LEU A 43 -19.80 -1.18 -0.98
CA LEU A 43 -19.71 -0.47 -2.25
C LEU A 43 -18.26 -0.04 -2.45
N VAL A 44 -17.59 -0.65 -3.42
CA VAL A 44 -16.14 -0.44 -3.64
C VAL A 44 -15.83 0.47 -4.81
N ALA A 45 -16.81 0.74 -5.67
CA ALA A 45 -16.67 1.59 -6.86
C ALA A 45 -17.99 2.30 -7.17
N ALA A 46 -17.91 3.41 -7.91
CA ALA A 46 -19.08 4.23 -8.25
C ALA A 46 -20.08 3.50 -9.17
N ASP A 47 -19.62 2.55 -9.96
CA ASP A 47 -20.46 1.77 -10.88
C ASP A 47 -21.14 0.56 -10.22
N GLN A 48 -20.80 0.23 -8.99
CA GLN A 48 -21.45 -0.82 -8.21
C GLN A 48 -22.80 -0.31 -7.68
N LYS A 49 -23.87 -1.03 -7.96
CA LYS A 49 -25.24 -0.58 -7.65
C LYS A 49 -25.72 -0.96 -6.26
N ALA A 50 -25.26 -2.08 -5.72
CA ALA A 50 -25.75 -2.59 -4.43
C ALA A 50 -24.69 -3.43 -3.71
N ALA A 51 -24.81 -3.47 -2.40
CA ALA A 51 -24.16 -4.42 -1.52
C ALA A 51 -25.20 -4.99 -0.55
N THR A 52 -24.92 -6.14 0.05
CA THR A 52 -25.89 -6.87 0.89
C THR A 52 -25.96 -6.38 2.33
N THR A 53 -25.06 -5.47 2.74
CA THR A 53 -24.97 -4.99 4.10
C THR A 53 -24.82 -3.47 4.14
N ASP A 54 -24.98 -2.90 5.37
CA ASP A 54 -24.73 -1.49 5.66
C ASP A 54 -23.25 -1.19 5.93
N ALA A 55 -22.34 -2.03 5.44
CA ALA A 55 -20.91 -1.79 5.59
C ALA A 55 -20.52 -0.44 4.96
N PRO A 56 -19.58 0.30 5.53
CA PRO A 56 -19.16 1.59 4.99
C PRO A 56 -18.71 1.46 3.55
N THR A 57 -19.08 2.42 2.70
CA THR A 57 -18.57 2.47 1.34
C THR A 57 -17.08 2.80 1.35
N PHE A 58 -16.33 2.32 0.39
CA PHE A 58 -14.90 2.63 0.30
C PHE A 58 -14.65 4.12 0.09
N SER A 59 -15.51 4.79 -0.65
CA SER A 59 -15.45 6.25 -0.78
C SER A 59 -15.65 6.96 0.56
N SER A 60 -16.56 6.50 1.42
CA SER A 60 -16.76 7.10 2.74
C SER A 60 -15.56 6.86 3.66
N ILE A 61 -14.95 5.69 3.59
CA ILE A 61 -13.71 5.37 4.32
C ILE A 61 -12.58 6.29 3.87
N ALA A 62 -12.39 6.43 2.56
CA ALA A 62 -11.34 7.27 1.98
C ALA A 62 -11.45 8.75 2.38
N LYS A 63 -12.68 9.24 2.59
CA LYS A 63 -12.94 10.66 2.91
C LYS A 63 -12.88 10.98 4.40
N ARG A 64 -12.64 10.01 5.26
CA ARG A 64 -12.47 10.27 6.69
C ARG A 64 -11.26 11.19 6.93
N PRO A 65 -11.37 12.14 7.88
CA PRO A 65 -10.24 13.03 8.22
C PRO A 65 -9.01 12.29 8.74
N ASP A 66 -9.20 11.15 9.41
CA ASP A 66 -8.16 10.28 9.96
C ASP A 66 -7.74 9.14 9.04
N PHE A 67 -8.12 9.19 7.76
CA PHE A 67 -7.75 8.17 6.78
C PHE A 67 -6.23 8.05 6.67
N ASP A 68 -5.76 6.83 6.85
CA ASP A 68 -4.34 6.47 6.75
C ASP A 68 -4.21 5.09 6.09
N PRO A 69 -3.57 4.98 4.91
CA PRO A 69 -3.40 3.70 4.24
C PRO A 69 -2.73 2.62 5.10
N ALA A 70 -1.77 3.01 5.95
CA ALA A 70 -1.09 2.06 6.83
C ALA A 70 -2.03 1.46 7.88
N LYS A 71 -2.96 2.26 8.40
CA LYS A 71 -4.00 1.77 9.32
C LYS A 71 -4.98 0.84 8.63
N ILE A 72 -5.37 1.15 7.40
CA ILE A 72 -6.24 0.27 6.60
C ILE A 72 -5.53 -1.06 6.30
N GLU A 73 -4.28 -1.03 5.90
CA GLU A 73 -3.46 -2.23 5.67
C GLU A 73 -3.43 -3.12 6.92
N PHE A 74 -3.12 -2.55 8.07
CA PHE A 74 -3.10 -3.27 9.34
C PHE A 74 -4.47 -3.88 9.65
N PHE A 75 -5.54 -3.10 9.52
CA PHE A 75 -6.91 -3.51 9.78
C PHE A 75 -7.37 -4.67 8.87
N LEU A 76 -6.98 -4.66 7.61
CA LEU A 76 -7.30 -5.73 6.66
C LEU A 76 -6.60 -7.05 6.98
N ARG A 77 -5.46 -6.98 7.65
CA ARG A 77 -4.67 -8.16 8.04
C ARG A 77 -5.06 -8.70 9.42
N ASP A 78 -5.70 -7.89 10.23
CA ASP A 78 -6.22 -8.26 11.54
C ASP A 78 -7.76 -8.32 11.45
N PRO A 79 -8.34 -9.53 11.26
CA PRO A 79 -9.75 -9.66 10.95
C PRO A 79 -10.62 -9.11 12.07
N HIS A 80 -11.51 -8.20 11.74
CA HIS A 80 -12.49 -7.73 12.70
C HIS A 80 -13.78 -8.58 12.68
N PRO A 81 -14.60 -8.54 13.76
CA PRO A 81 -15.65 -9.52 13.97
C PRO A 81 -16.74 -9.62 12.89
N ARG A 82 -16.90 -8.57 12.07
CA ARG A 82 -17.95 -8.51 11.04
C ARG A 82 -17.45 -8.77 9.62
N MET A 83 -16.14 -8.83 9.42
CA MET A 83 -15.54 -9.18 8.14
C MET A 83 -14.98 -10.59 8.17
N PRO A 84 -15.15 -11.37 7.09
CA PRO A 84 -14.48 -12.64 6.99
C PRO A 84 -12.96 -12.44 6.92
N ASN A 85 -12.21 -13.38 7.46
CA ASN A 85 -10.77 -13.42 7.26
C ASN A 85 -10.45 -13.92 5.85
N MET A 86 -10.01 -13.03 4.98
CA MET A 86 -9.63 -13.36 3.61
C MET A 86 -8.18 -13.81 3.47
N THR A 87 -7.46 -13.88 4.58
CA THR A 87 -6.04 -14.28 4.64
C THR A 87 -5.17 -13.42 3.69
N LEU A 88 -5.39 -12.11 3.72
CA LEU A 88 -4.64 -11.17 2.89
C LEU A 88 -3.18 -11.08 3.35
N GLY A 89 -2.27 -11.18 2.40
CA GLY A 89 -0.86 -10.88 2.62
C GLY A 89 -0.62 -9.37 2.76
N ARG A 90 0.60 -9.02 3.16
CA ARG A 90 0.99 -7.61 3.33
C ARG A 90 0.86 -6.81 2.03
N THR A 91 1.33 -7.36 0.92
CA THR A 91 1.26 -6.70 -0.40
C THR A 91 -0.18 -6.49 -0.84
N GLU A 92 -1.03 -7.49 -0.73
CA GLU A 92 -2.44 -7.42 -1.10
C GLU A 92 -3.20 -6.39 -0.25
N ALA A 93 -2.96 -6.37 1.06
CA ALA A 93 -3.57 -5.39 1.96
C ALA A 93 -3.10 -3.97 1.64
N ALA A 94 -1.82 -3.78 1.30
CA ALA A 94 -1.27 -2.49 0.89
C ALA A 94 -1.87 -2.02 -0.44
N ASP A 95 -2.06 -2.90 -1.42
CA ASP A 95 -2.67 -2.60 -2.70
C ASP A 95 -4.14 -2.16 -2.53
N ILE A 96 -4.89 -2.86 -1.69
CA ILE A 96 -6.27 -2.48 -1.35
C ILE A 96 -6.31 -1.10 -0.68
N ALA A 97 -5.45 -0.85 0.29
CA ALA A 97 -5.38 0.45 0.95
C ALA A 97 -5.03 1.58 -0.03
N ALA A 98 -4.12 1.33 -0.97
CA ALA A 98 -3.77 2.26 -2.04
C ALA A 98 -4.96 2.55 -2.97
N TYR A 99 -5.74 1.54 -3.32
CA TYR A 99 -6.96 1.71 -4.10
C TYR A 99 -7.98 2.57 -3.35
N ILE A 100 -8.26 2.27 -2.09
CA ILE A 100 -9.21 3.06 -1.27
C ILE A 100 -8.79 4.54 -1.27
N ARG A 101 -7.50 4.82 -1.13
CA ARG A 101 -6.98 6.20 -1.17
C ARG A 101 -7.36 6.94 -2.46
N THR A 102 -7.44 6.26 -3.60
CA THR A 102 -7.82 6.89 -4.87
C THR A 102 -9.27 7.38 -4.90
N LEU A 103 -10.10 6.96 -3.95
CA LEU A 103 -11.53 7.30 -3.87
C LEU A 103 -11.82 8.55 -3.03
N ARG A 104 -10.78 9.29 -2.63
CA ARG A 104 -10.92 10.55 -1.89
C ARG A 104 -11.54 11.65 -2.74
#